data_e79515f3c4e16c4871113102edbc15ac
#
_entry.id   e79515f3c4e16c4871113102edbc15ac
#
_cell.length_a   1.000
_cell.length_b   1.000
_cell.length_c   1.000
_cell.angle_alpha   90.00
_cell.angle_beta   90.00
_cell.angle_gamma   90.00
#
_symmetry.space_group_name_H-M   'P 1'
#
loop_
_entity.id
_entity.type
_entity.pdbx_description
1 polymer ?
#
loop_
_entity_poly.entity_id
_entity_poly.type
_entity_poly.pdbx_seq_one_letter_code
_entity_poly.pdbx_strand_id
1 'polypeptide(L)'
;PVTKKPLVPEELPLKTLFGYSPNLYIVPQIVETVPKTALSTGAFDDYAQCKIAEHPDGAGRKDKSFGFPLPESRLDLKENFKILVVPVQFTDHKSTSKPADDMADVVSALTNFYVRTSSVPISFDWTIPSSYYKMGKTIDSFNLPVPGRSYELYIEAALALADDDYDFNDYDVVFVEEPRSVTNKEHPMFIPMARENGGTRIDTDDGLVESVLVTGNDQSRDIANWIHEFGHLLGLPDRNHQADINAGFDGMWGWYGALEFSVWTRWLAEILKDEQVDCKTDTATSTHWLRPVAWTGDHQKAVVIPVSDHEVIVVESRRRQGYDALLGKESEGAYVYRVDTSAKMYQPDTKKIVDVIAPKRVKLGGGWAMDASLKLGESVTSDGWTITVKETGAFGDVVEVKKN
;
A
#
# COMPACT_ATOMS: atom_id res chain seq x y z
N PRO A 1 -33.22 -5.01 4.63
CA PRO A 1 -32.57 -4.24 3.58
C PRO A 1 -32.30 -2.84 4.10
N VAL A 2 -31.05 -2.57 4.45
CA VAL A 2 -30.61 -1.24 4.84
C VAL A 2 -30.20 -0.54 3.57
N THR A 3 -31.07 0.29 3.03
CA THR A 3 -30.73 1.23 1.97
C THR A 3 -29.77 2.27 2.55
N LYS A 4 -28.48 2.02 2.46
CA LYS A 4 -27.48 3.06 2.64
C LYS A 4 -27.61 4.02 1.46
N LYS A 5 -28.12 5.22 1.75
CA LYS A 5 -28.12 6.33 0.80
C LYS A 5 -26.68 6.53 0.31
N PRO A 6 -26.39 6.56 -1.00
CA PRO A 6 -25.07 6.85 -1.48
C PRO A 6 -24.67 8.24 -1.00
N LEU A 7 -23.52 8.37 -0.37
CA LEU A 7 -22.89 9.65 -0.13
C LEU A 7 -22.54 10.22 -1.52
N VAL A 8 -23.27 11.23 -1.94
CA VAL A 8 -22.96 11.99 -3.15
C VAL A 8 -21.62 12.68 -2.89
N PRO A 9 -20.57 12.45 -3.68
CA PRO A 9 -19.35 13.20 -3.55
C PRO A 9 -19.69 14.66 -3.88
N GLU A 10 -19.47 15.58 -2.96
CA GLU A 10 -19.30 16.97 -3.34
C GLU A 10 -18.14 17.04 -4.34
N GLU A 11 -18.30 17.82 -5.41
CA GLU A 11 -17.29 18.02 -6.43
C GLU A 11 -15.99 18.49 -5.77
N LEU A 12 -15.04 17.58 -5.62
CA LEU A 12 -13.73 17.91 -5.10
C LEU A 12 -12.93 18.59 -6.20
N PRO A 13 -12.35 19.76 -5.96
CA PRO A 13 -11.49 20.39 -6.94
C PRO A 13 -10.28 19.48 -7.21
N LEU A 14 -10.19 18.99 -8.43
CA LEU A 14 -9.04 18.28 -8.97
C LEU A 14 -7.81 19.20 -8.92
N LYS A 15 -7.13 19.25 -7.82
CA LYS A 15 -5.81 19.85 -7.75
C LYS A 15 -4.79 18.80 -8.15
N THR A 16 -4.24 19.03 -9.35
CA THR A 16 -2.97 18.54 -9.91
C THR A 16 -2.38 17.26 -9.33
N LEU A 17 -1.90 16.42 -10.21
CA LEU A 17 -1.31 15.07 -10.09
C LEU A 17 -0.40 14.77 -8.87
N PHE A 18 -0.06 15.73 -8.05
CA PHE A 18 0.87 15.62 -6.93
C PHE A 18 0.37 16.25 -5.62
N GLY A 19 -0.86 16.67 -5.54
CA GLY A 19 -1.46 17.21 -4.32
C GLY A 19 -2.77 16.51 -4.02
N TYR A 20 -2.70 15.33 -3.41
CA TYR A 20 -3.89 14.60 -2.99
C TYR A 20 -4.58 15.34 -1.86
N SER A 21 -5.84 15.67 -2.08
CA SER A 21 -6.73 15.95 -0.96
C SER A 21 -6.98 14.63 -0.22
N PRO A 22 -6.91 14.61 1.13
CA PRO A 22 -7.24 13.43 1.92
C PRO A 22 -8.67 12.92 1.68
N ASN A 23 -9.50 13.70 1.02
CA ASN A 23 -10.88 13.38 0.66
C ASN A 23 -11.03 12.84 -0.77
N LEU A 24 -9.95 12.50 -1.46
CA LEU A 24 -9.99 12.05 -2.87
C LEU A 24 -10.52 10.62 -3.04
N TYR A 25 -10.96 9.95 -2.01
CA TYR A 25 -11.61 8.66 -2.18
C TYR A 25 -12.96 8.83 -2.86
N ILE A 26 -13.02 8.52 -4.14
CA ILE A 26 -14.28 8.44 -4.88
C ILE A 26 -14.96 7.13 -4.48
N VAL A 27 -16.07 7.25 -3.75
CA VAL A 27 -16.86 6.08 -3.34
C VAL A 27 -17.29 5.32 -4.59
N PRO A 28 -16.96 4.03 -4.72
CA PRO A 28 -17.38 3.23 -5.86
C PRO A 28 -18.90 3.26 -6.00
N GLN A 29 -19.38 3.52 -7.20
CA GLN A 29 -20.80 3.34 -7.50
C GLN A 29 -21.08 1.84 -7.57
N ILE A 30 -21.84 1.33 -6.63
CA ILE A 30 -22.34 -0.05 -6.68
C ILE A 30 -23.37 -0.13 -7.79
N VAL A 31 -23.00 -0.78 -8.89
CA VAL A 31 -23.93 -1.07 -9.96
C VAL A 31 -24.57 -2.42 -9.67
N GLU A 32 -25.89 -2.46 -9.59
CA GLU A 32 -26.66 -3.71 -9.34
C GLU A 32 -26.60 -4.71 -10.49
N THR A 33 -25.85 -4.41 -11.56
CA THR A 33 -25.69 -5.32 -12.68
C THR A 33 -24.74 -6.47 -12.32
N VAL A 34 -25.22 -7.68 -12.53
CA VAL A 34 -24.44 -8.91 -12.42
C VAL A 34 -23.99 -9.37 -13.80
N PRO A 35 -22.86 -10.09 -13.93
CA PRO A 35 -22.45 -10.64 -15.21
C PRO A 35 -23.44 -11.69 -15.72
N LYS A 36 -23.51 -11.81 -17.05
CA LYS A 36 -24.33 -12.81 -17.72
C LYS A 36 -23.59 -14.13 -17.93
N THR A 37 -22.27 -14.08 -17.93
CA THR A 37 -21.42 -15.26 -18.09
C THR A 37 -21.59 -16.19 -16.91
N ALA A 38 -21.82 -17.48 -17.18
CA ALA A 38 -21.91 -18.48 -16.14
C ALA A 38 -20.57 -18.63 -15.39
N LEU A 39 -20.64 -18.58 -14.08
CA LEU A 39 -19.47 -18.73 -13.20
C LEU A 39 -19.25 -20.19 -12.83
N SER A 40 -18.00 -20.55 -12.58
CA SER A 40 -17.68 -21.87 -12.04
C SER A 40 -18.14 -22.00 -10.59
N THR A 41 -18.64 -23.20 -10.25
CA THR A 41 -19.13 -23.54 -8.91
C THR A 41 -18.14 -24.41 -8.12
N GLY A 42 -16.87 -24.45 -8.54
CA GLY A 42 -15.82 -25.20 -7.85
C GLY A 42 -15.48 -24.62 -6.47
N ALA A 43 -14.88 -25.42 -5.63
CA ALA A 43 -14.24 -24.94 -4.41
C ALA A 43 -12.88 -24.30 -4.78
N PHE A 44 -12.66 -23.07 -4.39
CA PHE A 44 -11.42 -22.30 -4.62
C PHE A 44 -10.86 -21.78 -3.30
N ASP A 45 -10.99 -22.59 -2.24
CA ASP A 45 -10.71 -22.22 -0.85
C ASP A 45 -9.46 -22.90 -0.26
N ASP A 46 -8.66 -23.57 -1.09
CA ASP A 46 -7.36 -24.11 -0.67
C ASP A 46 -6.28 -23.02 -0.63
N TYR A 47 -6.53 -22.00 0.20
CA TYR A 47 -5.71 -20.80 0.30
C TYR A 47 -4.26 -21.09 0.66
N ALA A 48 -4.00 -22.19 1.41
CA ALA A 48 -2.65 -22.57 1.82
C ALA A 48 -1.72 -22.82 0.62
N GLN A 49 -2.25 -23.34 -0.49
CA GLN A 49 -1.46 -23.54 -1.71
C GLN A 49 -1.17 -22.24 -2.47
N CYS A 50 -2.00 -21.21 -2.28
CA CYS A 50 -1.83 -19.92 -2.92
C CYS A 50 -1.04 -18.92 -2.07
N LYS A 51 -0.93 -19.15 -0.77
CA LYS A 51 -0.09 -18.38 0.16
C LYS A 51 1.36 -18.86 0.08
N ILE A 52 2.02 -18.55 -1.04
CA ILE A 52 3.41 -18.96 -1.27
C ILE A 52 4.34 -18.35 -0.22
N ALA A 53 5.34 -19.13 0.18
CA ALA A 53 6.33 -18.70 1.17
C ALA A 53 7.34 -17.70 0.59
N GLU A 54 7.92 -16.88 1.47
CA GLU A 54 9.11 -16.12 1.14
C GLU A 54 10.25 -17.07 0.79
N HIS A 55 10.98 -16.76 -0.28
CA HIS A 55 12.16 -17.54 -0.61
C HIS A 55 13.29 -17.21 0.38
N PRO A 56 14.12 -18.18 0.80
CA PRO A 56 15.23 -17.94 1.75
C PRO A 56 16.20 -16.84 1.30
N ASP A 57 16.34 -16.65 -0.02
CA ASP A 57 17.16 -15.58 -0.61
C ASP A 57 16.32 -14.37 -1.03
N GLY A 58 15.04 -14.31 -0.66
CA GLY A 58 14.05 -13.31 -1.09
C GLY A 58 14.35 -11.89 -0.64
N ALA A 59 13.39 -11.14 -0.13
CA ALA A 59 13.48 -9.70 0.12
C ALA A 59 14.77 -9.22 0.82
N GLY A 60 15.52 -10.15 1.44
CA GLY A 60 16.80 -9.87 2.06
C GLY A 60 16.69 -9.09 3.38
N ARG A 61 15.47 -8.92 3.91
CA ARG A 61 15.19 -8.22 5.17
C ARG A 61 14.43 -9.15 6.12
N LYS A 62 14.74 -9.04 7.41
CA LYS A 62 14.11 -9.87 8.44
C LYS A 62 12.72 -9.38 8.86
N ASP A 63 12.43 -8.15 8.56
CA ASP A 63 11.27 -7.37 8.97
C ASP A 63 10.19 -7.28 7.88
N LYS A 64 10.46 -7.76 6.67
CA LYS A 64 9.59 -7.63 5.50
C LYS A 64 9.60 -8.89 4.65
N SER A 65 8.46 -9.20 4.02
CA SER A 65 8.33 -10.36 3.14
C SER A 65 7.46 -10.07 1.93
N PHE A 66 7.76 -10.71 0.81
CA PHE A 66 6.91 -10.78 -0.38
C PHE A 66 5.98 -11.99 -0.38
N GLY A 67 6.20 -12.93 0.52
CA GLY A 67 5.45 -14.16 0.72
C GLY A 67 4.86 -14.30 2.11
N PHE A 68 4.13 -15.38 2.34
CA PHE A 68 3.47 -15.70 3.60
C PHE A 68 4.29 -16.68 4.46
N PRO A 69 4.16 -16.60 5.81
CA PRO A 69 3.55 -15.49 6.54
C PRO A 69 4.45 -14.25 6.53
N LEU A 70 3.90 -13.10 6.85
CA LEU A 70 4.71 -11.92 7.15
C LEU A 70 5.56 -12.17 8.41
N PRO A 71 6.73 -11.49 8.55
CA PRO A 71 7.59 -11.64 9.73
C PRO A 71 6.88 -11.28 11.03
N GLU A 72 7.16 -12.02 12.10
CA GLU A 72 6.60 -11.75 13.45
C GLU A 72 7.07 -10.40 14.03
N SER A 73 8.18 -9.85 13.52
CA SER A 73 8.71 -8.55 13.96
C SER A 73 7.97 -7.34 13.41
N ARG A 74 6.99 -7.54 12.53
CA ARG A 74 6.17 -6.45 11.97
C ARG A 74 5.20 -5.89 13.00
N LEU A 75 4.65 -4.73 12.71
CA LEU A 75 3.47 -4.23 13.38
C LEU A 75 2.28 -5.15 13.05
N ASP A 76 1.74 -5.83 14.06
CA ASP A 76 0.58 -6.68 13.89
C ASP A 76 -0.65 -5.89 13.48
N LEU A 77 -1.44 -6.45 12.56
CA LEU A 77 -2.71 -5.85 12.19
C LEU A 77 -3.66 -5.88 13.40
N LYS A 78 -4.24 -4.72 13.74
CA LYS A 78 -5.15 -4.54 14.88
C LYS A 78 -6.45 -3.90 14.42
N GLU A 79 -7.52 -4.16 15.16
CA GLU A 79 -8.79 -3.46 14.93
C GLU A 79 -8.70 -1.96 15.26
N ASN A 80 -7.83 -1.60 16.20
CA ASN A 80 -7.57 -0.22 16.58
C ASN A 80 -6.08 0.04 16.79
N PHE A 81 -5.51 0.97 16.04
CA PHE A 81 -4.15 1.43 16.22
C PHE A 81 -4.12 2.71 17.05
N LYS A 82 -3.35 2.71 18.11
CA LYS A 82 -3.08 3.90 18.91
C LYS A 82 -1.80 4.56 18.39
N ILE A 83 -1.92 5.77 17.91
CA ILE A 83 -0.80 6.52 17.33
C ILE A 83 -0.50 7.77 18.15
N LEU A 84 0.74 7.91 18.61
CA LEU A 84 1.24 9.13 19.20
C LEU A 84 1.97 9.96 18.13
N VAL A 85 1.62 11.22 18.02
CA VAL A 85 2.40 12.19 17.25
C VAL A 85 3.36 12.92 18.20
N VAL A 86 4.64 12.96 17.85
CA VAL A 86 5.67 13.76 18.49
C VAL A 86 6.04 14.91 17.55
N PRO A 87 5.34 16.05 17.62
CA PRO A 87 5.58 17.17 16.74
C PRO A 87 6.79 17.95 17.24
N VAL A 88 7.81 18.11 16.42
CA VAL A 88 9.03 18.82 16.76
C VAL A 88 9.22 20.09 15.93
N GLN A 89 9.95 21.07 16.45
CA GLN A 89 10.35 22.26 15.71
C GLN A 89 11.83 22.60 15.99
N PHE A 90 12.47 23.19 15.00
CA PHE A 90 13.88 23.55 15.02
C PHE A 90 14.06 25.04 15.33
N THR A 91 15.31 25.47 15.59
CA THR A 91 15.60 26.89 15.82
C THR A 91 15.42 27.73 14.56
N ASP A 92 15.63 27.16 13.40
CA ASP A 92 15.53 27.72 12.05
C ASP A 92 14.19 27.42 11.36
N HIS A 93 13.47 26.37 11.77
CA HIS A 93 12.15 26.02 11.26
C HIS A 93 11.13 25.89 12.39
N LYS A 94 10.23 26.86 12.47
CA LYS A 94 9.18 26.92 13.47
C LYS A 94 7.81 26.90 12.80
N SER A 95 6.87 26.16 13.38
CA SER A 95 5.48 26.27 12.95
C SER A 95 4.82 27.49 13.60
N THR A 96 3.92 28.14 12.85
CA THR A 96 2.98 29.14 13.33
C THR A 96 1.59 28.58 13.60
N SER A 97 1.39 27.31 13.24
CA SER A 97 0.14 26.55 13.42
C SER A 97 0.23 25.61 14.61
N LYS A 98 -0.87 25.02 15.00
CA LYS A 98 -0.87 23.91 15.95
C LYS A 98 -0.52 22.60 15.25
N PRO A 99 0.09 21.63 15.95
CA PRO A 99 0.38 20.31 15.38
C PRO A 99 -0.84 19.65 14.73
N ALA A 100 -2.00 19.68 15.40
CA ALA A 100 -3.22 19.08 14.88
C ALA A 100 -3.68 19.70 13.54
N ASP A 101 -3.47 21.01 13.36
CA ASP A 101 -3.81 21.68 12.10
C ASP A 101 -2.82 21.30 10.99
N ASP A 102 -1.54 21.17 11.34
CA ASP A 102 -0.48 20.77 10.40
C ASP A 102 -0.60 19.29 10.00
N MET A 103 -1.06 18.43 10.91
CA MET A 103 -1.23 16.99 10.68
C MET A 103 -2.57 16.59 10.06
N ALA A 104 -3.54 17.50 9.99
CA ALA A 104 -4.92 17.15 9.62
C ALA A 104 -5.04 16.36 8.30
N ASP A 105 -4.27 16.73 7.30
CA ASP A 105 -4.28 16.08 5.98
C ASP A 105 -3.70 14.67 6.05
N VAL A 106 -2.59 14.50 6.78
CA VAL A 106 -1.91 13.20 6.95
C VAL A 106 -2.78 12.23 7.73
N VAL A 107 -3.27 12.67 8.90
CA VAL A 107 -4.18 11.89 9.74
C VAL A 107 -5.39 11.42 8.95
N SER A 108 -6.03 12.34 8.22
CA SER A 108 -7.21 12.03 7.41
C SER A 108 -6.87 11.05 6.27
N ALA A 109 -5.75 11.25 5.60
CA ALA A 109 -5.37 10.44 4.46
C ALA A 109 -5.01 9.01 4.85
N LEU A 110 -4.14 8.84 5.84
CA LEU A 110 -3.72 7.53 6.32
C LEU A 110 -4.90 6.75 6.90
N THR A 111 -5.68 7.39 7.77
CA THR A 111 -6.89 6.79 8.33
C THR A 111 -7.86 6.36 7.23
N ASN A 112 -8.20 7.27 6.30
CA ASN A 112 -9.16 6.96 5.24
C ASN A 112 -8.67 5.85 4.32
N PHE A 113 -7.39 5.82 3.99
CA PHE A 113 -6.85 4.77 3.13
C PHE A 113 -7.06 3.39 3.76
N TYR A 114 -6.51 3.15 4.94
CA TYR A 114 -6.56 1.83 5.57
C TYR A 114 -7.97 1.42 5.97
N VAL A 115 -8.78 2.34 6.51
CA VAL A 115 -10.18 2.05 6.86
C VAL A 115 -11.03 1.69 5.63
N ARG A 116 -10.78 2.31 4.48
CA ARG A 116 -11.60 2.11 3.28
C ARG A 116 -11.10 0.98 2.39
N THR A 117 -9.81 0.70 2.39
CA THR A 117 -9.23 -0.37 1.57
C THR A 117 -9.25 -1.72 2.27
N SER A 118 -9.42 -1.74 3.58
CA SER A 118 -9.48 -2.96 4.37
C SER A 118 -10.86 -3.64 4.30
N SER A 119 -10.85 -4.95 4.24
CA SER A 119 -12.02 -5.82 4.40
C SER A 119 -12.18 -6.33 5.84
N VAL A 120 -11.21 -6.04 6.70
CA VAL A 120 -11.28 -6.26 8.14
C VAL A 120 -11.44 -4.93 8.86
N PRO A 121 -12.05 -4.92 10.06
CA PRO A 121 -12.19 -3.68 10.84
C PRO A 121 -10.82 -3.09 11.18
N ILE A 122 -10.62 -1.81 10.85
CA ILE A 122 -9.42 -1.04 11.24
C ILE A 122 -9.89 0.35 11.66
N SER A 123 -9.31 0.87 12.73
CA SER A 123 -9.51 2.24 13.20
C SER A 123 -8.18 2.79 13.75
N PHE A 124 -8.13 4.11 13.91
CA PHE A 124 -6.94 4.82 14.36
C PHE A 124 -7.31 5.83 15.44
N ASP A 125 -6.69 5.71 16.61
CA ASP A 125 -6.77 6.66 17.69
C ASP A 125 -5.50 7.51 17.71
N TRP A 126 -5.64 8.78 17.36
CA TRP A 126 -4.53 9.73 17.26
C TRP A 126 -4.41 10.57 18.52
N THR A 127 -3.26 10.53 19.15
CA THR A 127 -2.86 11.45 20.22
C THR A 127 -1.92 12.50 19.64
N ILE A 128 -2.35 13.77 19.61
CA ILE A 128 -1.57 14.87 19.04
C ILE A 128 -1.40 15.94 20.11
N PRO A 129 -0.17 16.22 20.58
CA PRO A 129 0.11 17.29 21.53
C PRO A 129 -0.36 18.65 21.03
N SER A 130 -0.72 19.54 21.96
CA SER A 130 -1.23 20.87 21.61
C SER A 130 -0.15 21.85 21.11
N SER A 131 1.12 21.51 21.26
CA SER A 131 2.27 22.35 20.89
C SER A 131 3.46 21.52 20.40
N TYR A 132 4.30 22.13 19.61
CA TYR A 132 5.55 21.54 19.13
C TYR A 132 6.61 21.47 20.23
N TYR A 133 7.31 20.34 20.32
CA TYR A 133 8.52 20.19 21.11
C TYR A 133 9.68 20.96 20.46
N LYS A 134 10.56 21.54 21.28
CA LYS A 134 11.67 22.37 20.78
C LYS A 134 12.97 21.58 20.78
N MET A 135 13.46 21.23 19.59
CA MET A 135 14.71 20.48 19.42
C MET A 135 15.95 21.26 19.89
N GLY A 136 15.86 22.59 20.05
CA GLY A 136 16.97 23.43 20.49
C GLY A 136 18.15 23.53 19.52
N LYS A 137 18.04 22.98 18.34
CA LYS A 137 19.06 22.89 17.28
C LYS A 137 18.44 23.23 15.91
N THR A 138 19.30 23.50 14.93
CA THR A 138 18.88 23.60 13.53
C THR A 138 18.65 22.21 12.93
N ILE A 139 17.84 22.10 11.88
CA ILE A 139 17.61 20.84 11.18
C ILE A 139 18.92 20.26 10.63
N ASP A 140 19.77 21.11 10.08
CA ASP A 140 21.07 20.70 9.50
C ASP A 140 22.03 20.09 10.54
N SER A 141 21.83 20.42 11.83
CA SER A 141 22.67 19.88 12.90
C SER A 141 22.51 18.37 13.11
N PHE A 142 21.45 17.77 12.61
CA PHE A 142 21.25 16.33 12.61
C PHE A 142 21.96 15.63 11.44
N ASN A 143 22.51 16.42 10.53
CA ASN A 143 23.27 15.90 9.38
C ASN A 143 22.45 14.88 8.54
N LEU A 144 21.14 15.17 8.44
CA LEU A 144 20.21 14.32 7.72
C LEU A 144 20.49 14.47 6.21
N PRO A 145 21.18 13.55 5.60
CA PRO A 145 20.76 12.90 4.38
C PRO A 145 21.17 11.45 4.26
N VAL A 146 21.62 10.83 5.27
CA VAL A 146 22.08 9.44 5.14
C VAL A 146 21.16 8.56 5.95
N PRO A 147 20.42 7.63 5.31
CA PRO A 147 19.75 6.57 6.03
C PRO A 147 20.73 5.89 6.98
N GLY A 148 20.38 5.80 8.24
CA GLY A 148 21.24 5.19 9.25
C GLY A 148 21.29 6.01 10.54
N ARG A 149 22.44 6.03 11.20
CA ARG A 149 22.64 6.61 12.54
C ARG A 149 22.15 8.05 12.73
N SER A 150 22.16 8.86 11.67
CA SER A 150 21.67 10.25 11.74
C SER A 150 20.17 10.34 11.98
N TYR A 151 19.40 9.49 11.31
CA TYR A 151 17.94 9.40 11.55
C TYR A 151 17.63 8.87 12.94
N GLU A 152 18.40 7.90 13.40
CA GLU A 152 18.27 7.37 14.77
C GLU A 152 18.47 8.48 15.81
N LEU A 153 19.54 9.24 15.68
CA LEU A 153 19.83 10.38 16.57
C LEU A 153 18.74 11.46 16.54
N TYR A 154 18.13 11.67 15.38
CA TYR A 154 17.00 12.58 15.24
C TYR A 154 15.77 12.05 15.97
N ILE A 155 15.42 10.79 15.76
CA ILE A 155 14.29 10.14 16.42
C ILE A 155 14.52 10.08 17.93
N GLU A 156 15.69 9.60 18.38
CA GLU A 156 16.06 9.58 19.80
C GLU A 156 15.88 10.95 20.45
N ALA A 157 16.37 12.01 19.79
CA ALA A 157 16.23 13.37 20.31
C ALA A 157 14.78 13.87 20.30
N ALA A 158 13.96 13.46 19.36
CA ALA A 158 12.54 13.81 19.33
C ALA A 158 11.75 13.09 20.44
N LEU A 159 11.96 11.79 20.60
CA LEU A 159 11.28 10.99 21.63
C LEU A 159 11.67 11.44 23.03
N ALA A 160 12.95 11.72 23.30
CA ALA A 160 13.42 12.23 24.59
C ALA A 160 12.77 13.55 25.03
N LEU A 161 12.18 14.31 24.11
CA LEU A 161 11.42 15.52 24.45
C LEU A 161 9.97 15.24 24.87
N ALA A 162 9.45 14.09 24.52
CA ALA A 162 8.07 13.69 24.81
C ALA A 162 7.99 12.62 25.91
N ASP A 163 9.11 12.06 26.33
CA ASP A 163 9.24 10.93 27.26
C ASP A 163 8.61 11.22 28.64
N ASP A 164 8.79 12.44 29.18
CA ASP A 164 8.14 12.86 30.43
C ASP A 164 6.61 13.06 30.31
N ASP A 165 6.08 13.24 29.10
CA ASP A 165 4.67 13.55 28.86
C ASP A 165 3.83 12.33 28.49
N TYR A 166 4.44 11.28 27.93
CA TYR A 166 3.75 10.11 27.37
C TYR A 166 4.49 8.81 27.66
N ASP A 167 3.77 7.78 28.12
CA ASP A 167 4.25 6.40 28.15
C ASP A 167 4.14 5.79 26.74
N PHE A 168 5.27 5.56 26.09
CA PHE A 168 5.31 5.03 24.73
C PHE A 168 4.73 3.61 24.61
N ASN A 169 4.67 2.85 25.70
CA ASN A 169 4.05 1.52 25.72
C ASN A 169 2.52 1.57 25.51
N ASP A 170 1.90 2.72 25.68
CA ASP A 170 0.48 2.90 25.42
C ASP A 170 0.13 3.01 23.92
N TYR A 171 1.15 3.11 23.06
CA TYR A 171 0.99 3.36 21.63
C TYR A 171 1.58 2.24 20.76
N ASP A 172 0.94 1.99 19.64
CA ASP A 172 1.40 1.01 18.64
C ASP A 172 2.40 1.62 17.65
N VAL A 173 2.27 2.91 17.39
CA VAL A 173 3.13 3.66 16.46
C VAL A 173 3.40 5.05 17.01
N VAL A 174 4.64 5.48 16.90
CA VAL A 174 5.05 6.87 17.16
C VAL A 174 5.34 7.57 15.83
N PHE A 175 4.77 8.75 15.67
CA PHE A 175 4.87 9.54 14.46
C PHE A 175 5.64 10.82 14.75
N VAL A 176 6.88 10.94 14.27
CA VAL A 176 7.69 12.15 14.45
C VAL A 176 7.41 13.11 13.32
N GLU A 177 6.89 14.29 13.63
CA GLU A 177 6.45 15.29 12.66
C GLU A 177 7.24 16.61 12.79
N GLU A 178 7.76 17.09 11.68
CA GLU A 178 8.39 18.41 11.58
C GLU A 178 7.43 19.49 11.07
N PRO A 179 7.78 20.79 11.25
CA PRO A 179 6.95 21.89 10.77
C PRO A 179 6.78 21.88 9.25
N ARG A 180 5.62 22.32 8.78
CA ARG A 180 5.33 22.47 7.32
C ARG A 180 6.33 23.37 6.58
N SER A 181 7.08 24.21 7.27
CA SER A 181 8.12 25.06 6.68
C SER A 181 9.37 24.29 6.25
N VAL A 182 9.58 23.08 6.76
CA VAL A 182 10.65 22.18 6.28
C VAL A 182 10.25 21.63 4.93
N THR A 183 11.07 21.83 3.91
CA THR A 183 10.77 21.40 2.54
C THR A 183 11.95 20.65 1.94
N ASN A 184 11.69 19.68 1.06
CA ASN A 184 12.73 18.97 0.32
C ASN A 184 13.56 19.86 -0.57
N LYS A 185 13.07 21.03 -0.93
CA LYS A 185 13.84 21.99 -1.71
C LYS A 185 15.03 22.52 -0.92
N GLU A 186 14.83 22.72 0.36
CA GLU A 186 15.87 23.21 1.29
C GLU A 186 16.62 22.06 1.95
N HIS A 187 15.94 20.97 2.21
CA HIS A 187 16.46 19.76 2.85
C HIS A 187 16.09 18.51 2.03
N PRO A 188 16.73 18.30 0.85
CA PRO A 188 16.31 17.30 -0.12
C PRO A 188 16.45 15.84 0.35
N MET A 189 17.09 15.64 1.48
CA MET A 189 17.34 14.31 2.05
C MET A 189 16.48 14.04 3.29
N PHE A 190 15.61 14.94 3.67
CA PHE A 190 14.63 14.74 4.72
C PHE A 190 13.40 14.07 4.10
N ILE A 191 13.40 12.74 4.04
CA ILE A 191 12.39 11.92 3.38
C ILE A 191 11.54 11.18 4.41
N PRO A 192 10.28 10.83 4.10
CA PRO A 192 9.50 9.92 4.91
C PRO A 192 10.24 8.60 5.13
N MET A 193 10.09 8.03 6.29
CA MET A 193 10.76 6.78 6.64
C MET A 193 10.00 6.03 7.73
N ALA A 194 9.79 4.74 7.51
CA ALA A 194 9.38 3.81 8.54
C ALA A 194 10.61 3.21 9.26
N ARG A 195 10.51 3.11 10.57
CA ARG A 195 11.44 2.36 11.40
C ARG A 195 10.65 1.28 12.13
N GLU A 196 10.93 0.06 11.82
CA GLU A 196 10.31 -1.12 12.39
C GLU A 196 11.32 -1.97 13.16
N ASN A 197 10.80 -2.95 13.86
CA ASN A 197 11.49 -3.87 14.77
C ASN A 197 12.56 -4.77 14.09
N GLY A 198 13.32 -4.35 13.27
CA GLY A 198 14.50 -5.01 12.64
C GLY A 198 15.56 -3.99 12.33
N GLY A 199 15.20 -2.71 12.51
CA GLY A 199 16.08 -1.57 12.44
C GLY A 199 16.71 -1.27 13.80
N THR A 200 17.13 -0.04 13.99
CA THR A 200 17.68 0.40 15.26
C THR A 200 16.54 0.61 16.24
N ARG A 201 16.60 -0.10 17.33
CA ARG A 201 15.71 0.07 18.47
C ARG A 201 15.96 1.42 19.09
N ILE A 202 14.91 2.13 19.41
CA ILE A 202 14.97 3.40 20.13
C ILE A 202 14.64 3.11 21.58
N ASP A 203 15.63 3.23 22.43
CA ASP A 203 15.46 3.09 23.88
C ASP A 203 14.92 4.40 24.46
N THR A 204 13.86 4.29 25.27
CA THR A 204 13.29 5.35 26.09
C THR A 204 13.25 4.90 27.55
N ASP A 205 12.86 5.76 28.48
CA ASP A 205 12.70 5.38 29.87
C ASP A 205 11.58 4.34 30.06
N ASP A 206 10.61 4.30 29.17
CA ASP A 206 9.50 3.33 29.14
C ASP A 206 9.88 1.99 28.51
N GLY A 207 10.98 1.93 27.76
CA GLY A 207 11.42 0.75 27.03
C GLY A 207 11.69 1.00 25.57
N LEU A 208 11.48 -0.04 24.73
CA LEU A 208 11.77 0.00 23.31
C LEU A 208 10.58 0.51 22.51
N VAL A 209 10.78 1.58 21.75
CA VAL A 209 9.84 2.02 20.71
C VAL A 209 10.20 1.30 19.40
N GLU A 210 9.31 0.43 18.95
CA GLU A 210 9.57 -0.49 17.83
C GLU A 210 9.07 0.01 16.48
N SER A 211 7.99 0.80 16.46
CA SER A 211 7.36 1.29 15.24
C SER A 211 7.34 2.80 15.20
N VAL A 212 8.21 3.38 14.39
CA VAL A 212 8.33 4.84 14.25
C VAL A 212 8.18 5.25 12.80
N LEU A 213 7.30 6.22 12.54
CA LEU A 213 7.22 6.93 11.29
C LEU A 213 7.86 8.31 11.42
N VAL A 214 8.73 8.67 10.52
CA VAL A 214 9.27 10.01 10.38
C VAL A 214 8.66 10.66 9.14
N THR A 215 8.13 11.86 9.33
CA THR A 215 7.45 12.60 8.29
C THR A 215 8.44 13.46 7.52
N GLY A 216 9.25 12.90 6.66
CA GLY A 216 10.05 13.73 5.76
C GLY A 216 9.14 14.59 4.88
N ASN A 217 9.41 15.87 4.81
CA ASN A 217 8.54 16.79 4.09
C ASN A 217 8.93 16.87 2.61
N ASP A 218 8.35 16.03 1.79
CA ASP A 218 8.35 16.25 0.35
C ASP A 218 7.52 17.50 0.00
N GLN A 219 7.93 18.22 -1.03
CA GLN A 219 7.26 19.47 -1.52
C GLN A 219 5.77 19.29 -1.80
N SER A 220 5.34 18.07 -2.04
CA SER A 220 3.95 17.72 -2.32
C SER A 220 3.18 17.29 -1.09
N ARG A 221 3.83 17.03 0.06
CA ARG A 221 3.23 16.23 1.13
C ARG A 221 2.45 15.08 0.52
N ASP A 222 3.17 14.29 -0.23
CA ASP A 222 2.58 13.21 -0.99
C ASP A 222 2.01 12.18 0.00
N ILE A 223 0.72 12.27 0.16
CA ILE A 223 -0.07 11.37 1.03
C ILE A 223 0.24 9.91 0.74
N ALA A 224 0.64 9.61 -0.49
CA ALA A 224 1.07 8.29 -0.87
C ALA A 224 2.29 7.81 -0.08
N ASN A 225 3.19 8.71 0.28
CA ASN A 225 4.37 8.36 1.07
C ASN A 225 3.97 7.89 2.47
N TRP A 226 3.00 8.53 3.13
CA TRP A 226 2.53 8.12 4.46
C TRP A 226 1.88 6.75 4.45
N ILE A 227 1.05 6.51 3.43
CA ILE A 227 0.40 5.23 3.21
C ILE A 227 1.46 4.14 2.94
N HIS A 228 2.46 4.47 2.13
CA HIS A 228 3.58 3.61 1.80
C HIS A 228 4.42 3.27 3.04
N GLU A 229 4.85 4.28 3.80
CA GLU A 229 5.67 4.07 5.00
C GLU A 229 4.93 3.29 6.09
N PHE A 230 3.62 3.53 6.27
CA PHE A 230 2.83 2.70 7.18
C PHE A 230 2.71 1.25 6.69
N GLY A 231 2.66 1.04 5.38
CA GLY A 231 2.75 -0.30 4.78
C GLY A 231 4.03 -1.04 5.16
N HIS A 232 5.14 -0.32 5.27
CA HIS A 232 6.39 -0.90 5.77
C HIS A 232 6.30 -1.39 7.21
N LEU A 233 5.62 -0.65 8.09
CA LEU A 233 5.38 -1.12 9.46
C LEU A 233 4.58 -2.43 9.48
N LEU A 234 3.65 -2.61 8.56
CA LEU A 234 2.88 -3.84 8.40
C LEU A 234 3.69 -5.00 7.75
N GLY A 235 4.98 -4.82 7.51
CA GLY A 235 5.86 -5.86 6.95
C GLY A 235 5.89 -5.92 5.43
N LEU A 236 5.33 -4.94 4.73
CA LEU A 236 5.36 -4.87 3.27
C LEU A 236 6.70 -4.29 2.79
N PRO A 237 7.39 -4.93 1.85
CA PRO A 237 8.64 -4.41 1.30
C PRO A 237 8.41 -3.43 0.17
N ASP A 238 9.42 -2.60 -0.12
CA ASP A 238 9.54 -1.90 -1.40
C ASP A 238 9.58 -2.89 -2.55
N ARG A 239 8.80 -2.67 -3.58
CA ARG A 239 8.74 -3.62 -4.68
C ARG A 239 9.68 -3.35 -5.81
N ASN A 240 10.14 -2.13 -6.00
CA ASN A 240 11.20 -1.84 -6.97
C ASN A 240 11.78 -0.45 -6.84
N HIS A 241 13.10 -0.35 -6.84
CA HIS A 241 13.85 0.90 -6.97
C HIS A 241 14.19 1.26 -8.41
N GLN A 242 13.72 0.50 -9.38
CA GLN A 242 14.04 0.83 -10.75
C GLN A 242 12.88 1.55 -11.41
N ALA A 243 13.23 2.48 -12.28
CA ALA A 243 12.35 3.08 -13.26
C ALA A 243 11.76 2.01 -14.19
N ASP A 244 11.09 1.04 -13.58
CA ASP A 244 10.49 -0.07 -14.26
C ASP A 244 9.06 0.29 -14.64
N ILE A 245 8.66 -0.24 -15.77
CA ILE A 245 7.32 -0.25 -16.35
C ILE A 245 6.20 -0.63 -15.38
N ASN A 246 6.53 -1.23 -14.25
CA ASN A 246 5.60 -1.56 -13.18
C ASN A 246 5.38 -0.42 -12.18
N ALA A 247 6.10 0.69 -12.31
CA ALA A 247 5.88 1.86 -11.48
C ALA A 247 4.42 2.33 -11.62
N GLY A 248 3.76 2.53 -10.48
CA GLY A 248 2.39 2.99 -10.43
C GLY A 248 1.31 1.89 -10.49
N PHE A 249 1.67 0.60 -10.41
CA PHE A 249 0.69 -0.47 -10.31
C PHE A 249 0.14 -0.68 -8.88
N ASP A 250 0.94 -0.35 -7.87
CA ASP A 250 0.64 -0.60 -6.46
C ASP A 250 1.29 0.49 -5.59
N GLY A 251 0.62 0.94 -4.53
CA GLY A 251 1.13 1.98 -3.64
C GLY A 251 2.46 1.65 -2.95
N MET A 252 2.86 0.37 -2.87
CA MET A 252 4.17 -0.06 -2.37
C MET A 252 5.27 -0.03 -3.46
N TRP A 253 5.00 0.53 -4.64
CA TRP A 253 5.89 0.44 -5.81
C TRP A 253 6.58 1.72 -6.21
N GLY A 254 6.65 2.66 -5.33
CA GLY A 254 7.37 3.88 -5.56
C GLY A 254 6.49 5.12 -5.51
N TRP A 255 7.15 6.20 -5.60
CA TRP A 255 6.82 7.57 -5.27
C TRP A 255 5.68 8.19 -6.11
N TYR A 256 4.99 7.43 -6.99
CA TYR A 256 4.17 8.00 -8.04
C TYR A 256 2.67 7.71 -7.97
N GLY A 257 2.15 7.18 -6.88
CA GLY A 257 0.73 7.01 -6.93
C GLY A 257 0.06 6.63 -5.63
N ALA A 258 -0.84 7.47 -5.16
CA ALA A 258 -1.89 7.06 -4.25
C ALA A 258 -2.85 6.15 -5.03
N LEU A 259 -2.37 5.00 -5.40
CA LEU A 259 -3.15 3.96 -6.02
C LEU A 259 -3.62 2.96 -4.96
N GLU A 260 -4.68 2.28 -5.29
CA GLU A 260 -5.07 1.10 -4.53
C GLU A 260 -3.91 0.13 -4.43
N PHE A 261 -3.68 -0.43 -3.25
CA PHE A 261 -2.79 -1.59 -3.15
C PHE A 261 -3.34 -2.72 -4.01
N SER A 262 -2.46 -3.48 -4.66
CA SER A 262 -2.86 -4.69 -5.38
C SER A 262 -3.51 -5.70 -4.44
N VAL A 263 -4.30 -6.61 -4.98
CA VAL A 263 -4.92 -7.65 -4.16
C VAL A 263 -3.86 -8.49 -3.44
N TRP A 264 -2.73 -8.79 -4.08
CA TRP A 264 -1.63 -9.50 -3.42
C TRP A 264 -1.09 -8.73 -2.20
N THR A 265 -0.86 -7.43 -2.35
CA THR A 265 -0.39 -6.57 -1.25
C THR A 265 -1.38 -6.52 -0.10
N ARG A 266 -2.67 -6.36 -0.41
CA ARG A 266 -3.72 -6.34 0.62
C ARG A 266 -3.86 -7.68 1.33
N TRP A 267 -3.75 -8.78 0.59
CA TRP A 267 -3.85 -10.12 1.14
C TRP A 267 -2.65 -10.44 2.03
N LEU A 268 -1.46 -10.09 1.56
CA LEU A 268 -0.21 -10.22 2.30
C LEU A 268 -0.22 -9.40 3.61
N ALA A 269 -0.73 -8.16 3.56
CA ALA A 269 -0.90 -7.29 4.73
C ALA A 269 -2.09 -7.68 5.63
N GLU A 270 -2.81 -8.76 5.31
CA GLU A 270 -3.98 -9.25 6.05
C GLU A 270 -5.17 -8.29 6.09
N ILE A 271 -5.14 -7.20 5.31
CA ILE A 271 -6.27 -6.27 5.15
C ILE A 271 -7.32 -6.76 4.13
N LEU A 272 -7.06 -7.88 3.49
CA LEU A 272 -8.00 -8.62 2.64
C LEU A 272 -8.20 -10.03 3.23
N LYS A 273 -9.45 -10.48 3.28
CA LYS A 273 -9.79 -11.81 3.79
C LYS A 273 -9.48 -12.91 2.77
N ASP A 274 -9.20 -14.13 3.25
CA ASP A 274 -8.97 -15.29 2.40
C ASP A 274 -10.14 -15.56 1.44
N GLU A 275 -11.37 -15.45 1.93
CA GLU A 275 -12.59 -15.72 1.17
C GLU A 275 -12.81 -14.75 -0.02
N GLN A 276 -12.01 -13.70 -0.12
CA GLN A 276 -12.04 -12.76 -1.26
C GLN A 276 -11.09 -13.16 -2.39
N VAL A 277 -10.37 -14.28 -2.23
CA VAL A 277 -9.41 -14.81 -3.20
C VAL A 277 -9.88 -16.18 -3.65
N ASP A 278 -10.02 -16.38 -4.94
CA ASP A 278 -10.20 -17.71 -5.52
C ASP A 278 -8.82 -18.36 -5.73
N CYS A 279 -8.47 -19.36 -4.93
CA CYS A 279 -7.23 -20.12 -5.09
C CYS A 279 -7.44 -21.24 -6.12
N LYS A 280 -6.83 -21.12 -7.29
CA LYS A 280 -7.01 -22.04 -8.42
C LYS A 280 -5.87 -23.03 -8.52
N THR A 281 -6.05 -24.23 -7.97
CA THR A 281 -5.03 -25.27 -7.87
C THR A 281 -5.20 -26.41 -8.88
N ASP A 282 -6.43 -26.70 -9.31
CA ASP A 282 -6.70 -27.74 -10.30
C ASP A 282 -6.52 -27.24 -11.74
N THR A 283 -6.46 -28.15 -12.73
CA THR A 283 -6.23 -27.84 -14.14
C THR A 283 -7.53 -27.68 -14.97
N ALA A 284 -8.71 -27.81 -14.36
CA ALA A 284 -9.97 -27.63 -15.06
C ALA A 284 -10.13 -26.16 -15.48
N THR A 285 -10.79 -25.92 -16.61
CA THR A 285 -11.15 -24.55 -17.00
C THR A 285 -12.17 -24.00 -16.00
N SER A 286 -11.94 -22.79 -15.52
CA SER A 286 -12.83 -22.12 -14.58
C SER A 286 -13.11 -20.68 -14.99
N THR A 287 -14.23 -20.14 -14.51
CA THR A 287 -14.69 -18.79 -14.81
C THR A 287 -15.00 -18.08 -13.50
N HIS A 288 -14.41 -16.92 -13.32
CA HIS A 288 -14.45 -16.16 -12.06
C HIS A 288 -14.94 -14.74 -12.30
N TRP A 289 -15.72 -14.21 -11.36
CA TRP A 289 -16.14 -12.81 -11.37
C TRP A 289 -15.33 -12.01 -10.36
N LEU A 290 -14.47 -11.15 -10.85
CA LEU A 290 -13.60 -10.28 -10.06
C LEU A 290 -14.26 -8.89 -9.92
N ARG A 291 -14.59 -8.51 -8.69
CA ARG A 291 -15.07 -7.16 -8.41
C ARG A 291 -13.88 -6.20 -8.37
N PRO A 292 -14.10 -4.93 -8.71
CA PRO A 292 -13.02 -3.93 -8.64
C PRO A 292 -12.32 -3.93 -7.29
N VAL A 293 -11.00 -3.83 -7.30
CA VAL A 293 -10.19 -3.79 -6.08
C VAL A 293 -10.66 -2.71 -5.11
N ALA A 294 -11.07 -1.55 -5.65
CA ALA A 294 -11.57 -0.41 -4.88
C ALA A 294 -12.91 -0.65 -4.16
N TRP A 295 -13.65 -1.69 -4.49
CA TRP A 295 -14.93 -1.96 -3.81
C TRP A 295 -14.71 -2.50 -2.41
N THR A 296 -15.51 -2.04 -1.47
CA THR A 296 -15.56 -2.59 -0.11
C THR A 296 -16.49 -3.81 -0.05
N GLY A 297 -16.39 -4.59 1.03
CA GLY A 297 -17.23 -5.75 1.28
C GLY A 297 -16.63 -7.08 0.85
N ASP A 298 -17.32 -8.17 1.19
CA ASP A 298 -16.84 -9.55 1.08
C ASP A 298 -17.07 -10.12 -0.35
N HIS A 299 -16.41 -9.55 -1.33
CA HIS A 299 -16.50 -9.96 -2.73
C HIS A 299 -15.19 -10.55 -3.21
N GLN A 300 -15.24 -11.54 -4.13
CA GLN A 300 -14.06 -12.03 -4.83
C GLN A 300 -13.35 -10.87 -5.52
N LYS A 301 -12.07 -10.73 -5.20
CA LYS A 301 -11.19 -9.67 -5.71
C LYS A 301 -10.16 -10.18 -6.67
N ALA A 302 -9.71 -11.42 -6.48
CA ALA A 302 -8.70 -12.03 -7.32
C ALA A 302 -8.91 -13.52 -7.55
N VAL A 303 -8.26 -14.01 -8.62
CA VAL A 303 -7.85 -15.41 -8.74
C VAL A 303 -6.35 -15.48 -8.54
N VAL A 304 -5.89 -16.39 -7.70
CA VAL A 304 -4.47 -16.69 -7.51
C VAL A 304 -4.21 -18.12 -7.98
N ILE A 305 -3.18 -18.28 -8.80
CA ILE A 305 -2.80 -19.56 -9.41
C ILE A 305 -1.38 -19.89 -9.00
N PRO A 306 -1.14 -20.90 -8.16
CA PRO A 306 0.22 -21.29 -7.80
C PRO A 306 0.95 -21.88 -9.02
N VAL A 307 2.17 -21.40 -9.25
CA VAL A 307 3.05 -21.86 -10.33
C VAL A 307 4.17 -22.72 -9.76
N SER A 308 4.71 -22.30 -8.63
CA SER A 308 5.72 -23.02 -7.85
C SER A 308 5.60 -22.67 -6.36
N ASP A 309 6.46 -23.19 -5.53
CA ASP A 309 6.50 -22.86 -4.10
C ASP A 309 6.77 -21.37 -3.82
N HIS A 310 7.29 -20.65 -4.81
CA HIS A 310 7.70 -19.25 -4.70
C HIS A 310 7.15 -18.34 -5.80
N GLU A 311 6.25 -18.86 -6.64
CA GLU A 311 5.67 -18.07 -7.75
C GLU A 311 4.16 -18.32 -7.86
N VAL A 312 3.41 -17.22 -8.03
CA VAL A 312 1.99 -17.25 -8.35
C VAL A 312 1.66 -16.31 -9.51
N ILE A 313 0.59 -16.64 -10.24
CA ILE A 313 -0.09 -15.69 -11.12
C ILE A 313 -1.28 -15.13 -10.35
N VAL A 314 -1.43 -13.82 -10.34
CA VAL A 314 -2.57 -13.12 -9.73
C VAL A 314 -3.37 -12.41 -10.82
N VAL A 315 -4.69 -12.51 -10.75
CA VAL A 315 -5.62 -11.82 -11.64
C VAL A 315 -6.56 -10.97 -10.80
N GLU A 316 -6.62 -9.67 -11.05
CA GLU A 316 -7.50 -8.72 -10.34
C GLU A 316 -8.21 -7.78 -11.31
N SER A 317 -9.27 -7.14 -10.85
CA SER A 317 -10.03 -6.16 -11.65
C SER A 317 -9.85 -4.75 -11.11
N ARG A 318 -9.53 -3.78 -12.00
CA ARG A 318 -9.42 -2.37 -11.62
C ARG A 318 -10.39 -1.50 -12.39
N ARG A 319 -10.91 -0.50 -11.72
CA ARG A 319 -11.77 0.56 -12.27
C ARG A 319 -11.32 1.90 -11.71
N ARG A 320 -11.64 2.96 -12.43
CA ARG A 320 -11.40 4.35 -12.01
C ARG A 320 -12.30 4.73 -10.83
N GLN A 321 -12.11 4.05 -9.72
CA GLN A 321 -12.88 4.17 -8.48
C GLN A 321 -11.93 4.11 -7.29
N GLY A 322 -12.36 4.60 -6.13
CA GLY A 322 -11.49 4.65 -4.96
C GLY A 322 -10.21 5.45 -5.23
N TYR A 323 -9.09 4.95 -4.81
CA TYR A 323 -7.78 5.58 -5.04
C TYR A 323 -7.28 5.41 -6.49
N ASP A 324 -7.89 4.52 -7.26
CA ASP A 324 -7.64 4.38 -8.71
C ASP A 324 -8.42 5.37 -9.57
N ALA A 325 -9.20 6.29 -8.98
CA ALA A 325 -10.05 7.22 -9.72
C ALA A 325 -9.27 8.14 -10.67
N LEU A 326 -8.00 8.40 -10.38
CA LEU A 326 -7.12 9.23 -11.20
C LEU A 326 -6.47 8.48 -12.37
N LEU A 327 -6.62 7.17 -12.45
CA LEU A 327 -6.10 6.39 -13.56
C LEU A 327 -6.72 6.81 -14.89
N GLY A 328 -6.00 6.62 -15.98
CA GLY A 328 -6.53 6.78 -17.32
C GLY A 328 -7.65 5.78 -17.60
N LYS A 329 -8.59 6.11 -18.48
CA LYS A 329 -9.66 5.19 -18.88
C LYS A 329 -9.11 3.88 -19.47
N GLU A 330 -7.95 3.95 -20.11
CA GLU A 330 -7.27 2.79 -20.67
C GLU A 330 -6.74 1.82 -19.58
N SER A 331 -6.66 2.27 -18.34
CA SER A 331 -6.24 1.44 -17.22
C SER A 331 -7.37 0.59 -16.61
N GLU A 332 -8.62 0.76 -17.02
CA GLU A 332 -9.73 -0.09 -16.55
C GLU A 332 -9.69 -1.48 -17.20
N GLY A 333 -9.83 -2.53 -16.42
CA GLY A 333 -9.85 -3.92 -16.89
C GLY A 333 -9.24 -4.91 -15.92
N ALA A 334 -9.09 -6.15 -16.37
CA ALA A 334 -8.43 -7.20 -15.61
C ALA A 334 -6.92 -7.09 -15.78
N TYR A 335 -6.20 -7.13 -14.66
CA TYR A 335 -4.74 -7.19 -14.63
C TYR A 335 -4.30 -8.59 -14.31
N VAL A 336 -3.27 -9.04 -15.02
CA VAL A 336 -2.60 -10.31 -14.76
C VAL A 336 -1.14 -10.02 -14.44
N TYR A 337 -0.67 -10.49 -13.32
CA TYR A 337 0.72 -10.31 -12.92
C TYR A 337 1.24 -11.54 -12.20
N ARG A 338 2.54 -11.73 -12.26
CA ARG A 338 3.24 -12.77 -11.51
C ARG A 338 3.86 -12.15 -10.27
N VAL A 339 3.80 -12.87 -9.16
CA VAL A 339 4.59 -12.61 -7.95
C VAL A 339 5.63 -13.70 -7.82
N ASP A 340 6.89 -13.32 -7.68
CA ASP A 340 8.04 -14.21 -7.49
C ASP A 340 8.78 -13.81 -6.22
N THR A 341 8.59 -14.57 -5.14
CA THR A 341 9.22 -14.30 -3.85
C THR A 341 10.71 -14.65 -3.82
N SER A 342 11.25 -15.29 -4.88
CA SER A 342 12.68 -15.54 -5.04
C SER A 342 13.45 -14.35 -5.63
N ALA A 343 12.73 -13.32 -6.08
CA ALA A 343 13.35 -12.12 -6.61
C ALA A 343 13.94 -11.27 -5.49
N LYS A 344 15.12 -10.69 -5.75
CA LYS A 344 15.84 -9.89 -4.75
C LYS A 344 15.48 -8.41 -4.88
N MET A 345 15.16 -7.80 -3.76
CA MET A 345 15.03 -6.36 -3.66
C MET A 345 16.37 -5.69 -4.02
N TYR A 346 16.35 -4.60 -4.77
CA TYR A 346 17.55 -3.81 -5.16
C TYR A 346 18.56 -4.49 -6.10
N GLN A 347 18.25 -5.63 -6.72
CA GLN A 347 19.12 -6.24 -7.73
C GLN A 347 18.51 -6.08 -9.13
N PRO A 348 19.04 -5.16 -9.95
CA PRO A 348 18.43 -4.74 -11.21
C PRO A 348 18.42 -5.80 -12.33
N ASP A 349 19.27 -6.79 -12.27
CA ASP A 349 19.53 -7.71 -13.38
C ASP A 349 18.89 -9.08 -13.21
N THR A 350 18.03 -9.24 -12.20
CA THR A 350 17.41 -10.50 -11.86
C THR A 350 15.87 -10.44 -12.04
N LYS A 351 15.20 -11.46 -11.63
CA LYS A 351 13.75 -11.61 -11.65
C LYS A 351 13.03 -10.42 -10.98
N LYS A 352 11.89 -10.06 -11.50
CA LYS A 352 11.01 -9.07 -10.90
C LYS A 352 10.15 -9.73 -9.83
N ILE A 353 10.01 -9.06 -8.69
CA ILE A 353 9.14 -9.52 -7.60
C ILE A 353 7.70 -9.56 -8.07
N VAL A 354 7.26 -8.52 -8.76
CA VAL A 354 5.97 -8.51 -9.43
C VAL A 354 6.20 -8.14 -10.89
N ASP A 355 5.72 -8.96 -11.80
CA ASP A 355 5.85 -8.78 -13.23
C ASP A 355 4.47 -8.76 -13.88
N VAL A 356 4.06 -7.58 -14.35
CA VAL A 356 2.77 -7.42 -15.02
C VAL A 356 2.82 -8.04 -16.41
N ILE A 357 1.90 -8.95 -16.68
CA ILE A 357 1.81 -9.70 -17.93
C ILE A 357 0.89 -8.93 -18.88
N ALA A 358 1.52 -8.22 -19.82
CA ALA A 358 0.79 -7.34 -20.72
C ALA A 358 0.19 -8.07 -21.93
N PRO A 359 -0.99 -7.66 -22.42
CA PRO A 359 -1.52 -8.14 -23.69
C PRO A 359 -0.65 -7.67 -24.88
N LYS A 360 -0.73 -8.39 -25.99
CA LYS A 360 0.09 -8.13 -27.20
C LYS A 360 0.04 -6.70 -27.73
N ARG A 361 -1.06 -5.97 -27.48
CA ARG A 361 -1.20 -4.56 -27.91
C ARG A 361 -0.33 -3.59 -27.12
N VAL A 362 0.11 -3.98 -25.91
CA VAL A 362 0.88 -3.13 -25.02
C VAL A 362 2.35 -3.49 -25.15
N LYS A 363 3.16 -2.52 -25.53
CA LYS A 363 4.62 -2.64 -25.50
C LYS A 363 5.12 -2.13 -24.16
N LEU A 364 5.47 -3.07 -23.28
CA LEU A 364 6.15 -2.76 -22.04
C LEU A 364 7.58 -2.29 -22.38
N GLY A 365 7.82 -1.01 -22.42
CA GLY A 365 9.13 -0.48 -22.80
C GLY A 365 9.13 1.05 -22.84
N GLY A 366 8.47 1.67 -21.86
CA GLY A 366 8.28 3.11 -21.74
C GLY A 366 6.83 3.50 -21.48
N GLY A 367 5.93 2.51 -21.31
CA GLY A 367 4.55 2.71 -20.89
C GLY A 367 4.36 2.38 -19.42
N TRP A 368 3.28 2.87 -18.84
CA TRP A 368 2.88 2.58 -17.48
C TRP A 368 2.30 1.15 -17.41
N ALA A 369 2.60 0.40 -16.34
CA ALA A 369 1.99 -0.91 -16.10
C ALA A 369 0.46 -0.85 -16.11
N MET A 370 -0.11 0.30 -15.76
CA MET A 370 -1.54 0.55 -15.79
C MET A 370 -2.17 0.49 -17.19
N ASP A 371 -1.40 0.52 -18.25
CA ASP A 371 -1.90 0.30 -19.64
C ASP A 371 -2.05 -1.19 -19.98
N ALA A 372 -1.54 -2.07 -19.12
CA ALA A 372 -1.52 -3.51 -19.34
C ALA A 372 -2.82 -4.24 -18.99
N SER A 373 -3.89 -3.53 -18.61
CA SER A 373 -5.19 -4.14 -18.33
C SER A 373 -5.73 -4.89 -19.56
N LEU A 374 -6.24 -6.08 -19.35
CA LEU A 374 -6.96 -6.85 -20.39
C LEU A 374 -8.35 -6.26 -20.62
N LYS A 375 -8.73 -6.17 -21.88
CA LYS A 375 -10.07 -5.76 -22.33
C LYS A 375 -10.90 -6.97 -22.71
N LEU A 376 -12.20 -6.75 -22.95
CA LEU A 376 -13.13 -7.80 -23.39
C LEU A 376 -12.55 -8.59 -24.58
N GLY A 377 -12.47 -9.90 -24.44
CA GLY A 377 -11.95 -10.83 -25.42
C GLY A 377 -10.43 -10.92 -25.52
N GLU A 378 -9.70 -10.05 -24.80
CA GLU A 378 -8.23 -10.16 -24.74
C GLU A 378 -7.81 -11.29 -23.80
N SER A 379 -6.63 -11.83 -24.07
CA SER A 379 -6.02 -12.88 -23.26
C SER A 379 -4.52 -12.71 -23.17
N VAL A 380 -3.96 -13.25 -22.09
CA VAL A 380 -2.52 -13.47 -21.89
C VAL A 380 -2.26 -14.90 -21.50
N THR A 381 -1.05 -15.36 -21.79
CA THR A 381 -0.58 -16.69 -21.40
C THR A 381 0.72 -16.57 -20.62
N SER A 382 0.78 -17.22 -19.46
CA SER A 382 1.96 -17.34 -18.62
C SER A 382 1.99 -18.70 -17.97
N ASP A 383 3.14 -19.31 -17.87
CA ASP A 383 3.41 -20.56 -17.15
C ASP A 383 2.42 -21.70 -17.48
N GLY A 384 2.01 -21.74 -18.76
CA GLY A 384 1.05 -22.73 -19.24
C GLY A 384 -0.41 -22.46 -18.89
N TRP A 385 -0.72 -21.27 -18.34
CA TRP A 385 -2.07 -20.80 -18.10
C TRP A 385 -2.47 -19.70 -19.08
N THR A 386 -3.69 -19.75 -19.56
CA THR A 386 -4.29 -18.68 -20.38
C THR A 386 -5.44 -18.06 -19.61
N ILE A 387 -5.36 -16.74 -19.43
CA ILE A 387 -6.38 -15.92 -18.80
C ILE A 387 -7.06 -15.07 -19.86
N THR A 388 -8.38 -15.16 -19.98
CA THR A 388 -9.19 -14.46 -21.00
C THR A 388 -10.32 -13.67 -20.34
N VAL A 389 -10.49 -12.41 -20.70
CA VAL A 389 -11.64 -11.60 -20.24
C VAL A 389 -12.87 -11.97 -21.07
N LYS A 390 -13.89 -12.53 -20.42
CA LYS A 390 -15.16 -12.98 -21.05
C LYS A 390 -16.25 -11.92 -20.99
N GLU A 391 -16.25 -11.11 -19.94
CA GLU A 391 -17.21 -10.03 -19.73
C GLU A 391 -16.55 -8.91 -18.92
N THR A 392 -16.90 -7.66 -19.18
CA THR A 392 -16.37 -6.49 -18.48
C THR A 392 -17.46 -5.43 -18.34
N GLY A 393 -17.43 -4.69 -17.24
CA GLY A 393 -18.40 -3.64 -16.96
C GLY A 393 -18.07 -2.89 -15.68
N ALA A 394 -18.97 -2.02 -15.24
CA ALA A 394 -18.83 -1.34 -13.96
C ALA A 394 -18.77 -2.34 -12.78
N PHE A 395 -19.35 -3.52 -12.94
CA PHE A 395 -19.33 -4.63 -11.98
C PHE A 395 -17.97 -5.33 -11.83
N GLY A 396 -16.97 -4.94 -12.60
CA GLY A 396 -15.68 -5.62 -12.68
C GLY A 396 -15.49 -6.44 -13.94
N ASP A 397 -14.74 -7.52 -13.85
CA ASP A 397 -14.41 -8.39 -14.97
C ASP A 397 -14.76 -9.85 -14.67
N VAL A 398 -15.26 -10.56 -15.68
CA VAL A 398 -15.35 -12.01 -15.66
C VAL A 398 -14.21 -12.57 -16.47
N VAL A 399 -13.40 -13.40 -15.84
CA VAL A 399 -12.22 -14.01 -16.46
C VAL A 399 -12.37 -15.53 -16.53
N GLU A 400 -11.96 -16.11 -17.66
CA GLU A 400 -11.76 -17.53 -17.82
C GLU A 400 -10.29 -17.86 -17.59
N VAL A 401 -10.02 -18.84 -16.75
CA VAL A 401 -8.69 -19.39 -16.45
C VAL A 401 -8.62 -20.81 -17.01
N LYS A 402 -7.65 -21.04 -17.89
CA LYS A 402 -7.49 -22.33 -18.59
C LYS A 402 -6.03 -22.78 -18.56
N LYS A 403 -5.79 -24.05 -18.18
CA LYS A 403 -4.49 -24.70 -18.37
C LYS A 403 -4.35 -25.16 -19.82
N ASN A 404 -3.21 -24.86 -20.45
CA ASN A 404 -2.91 -25.22 -21.85
C ASN A 404 -2.42 -26.65 -21.99
#